data_d635cf65f5433b4b6eea3cbb45d2e0ce
#
_entry.id   d635cf65f5433b4b6eea3cbb45d2e0ce
#
_cell.length_a   1.000
_cell.length_b   1.000
_cell.length_c   1.000
_cell.angle_alpha   90.00
_cell.angle_beta   90.00
_cell.angle_gamma   90.00
#
_symmetry.space_group_name_H-M   'P 1'
#
loop_
_entity.id
_entity.type
_entity.pdbx_description
1 polymer ?
#
loop_
_entity_poly.entity_id
_entity_poly.type
_entity_poly.pdbx_seq_one_letter_code
_entity_poly.pdbx_strand_id
1 'polypeptide(L)'
;AIKSIYDGSQLIILRSTVSVGTTRKVVLPHLAKMIKKNPESILLAFCPERTIEGNAINELSELPQIIGGLNKNSSDSAEEFFRKITPTILNVESLEASELVKLFNNTYRDIEFSTGNYFNRIAQSFGINGVSLIKTANYLYPRSKIALPGLVGGPCLEKDSYILVHEMPENKGKDFVLGARKHNESIDTHICDWIIDRLQDNIFKSIGI
;
A
#
# COMPACT_ATOMS: atom_id res chain seq x y z
N ALA A 1 -8.87 25.25 2.69
CA ALA A 1 -8.77 25.31 4.17
C ALA A 1 -7.47 25.96 4.64
N ILE A 2 -6.27 25.60 4.09
CA ILE A 2 -4.99 26.13 4.60
C ILE A 2 -4.67 27.56 4.14
N LYS A 3 -5.34 28.08 3.12
CA LYS A 3 -5.01 29.38 2.49
C LYS A 3 -5.02 30.57 3.47
N SER A 4 -5.83 30.53 4.51
CA SER A 4 -5.96 31.61 5.49
C SER A 4 -4.88 31.60 6.59
N ILE A 5 -4.16 30.51 6.74
CA ILE A 5 -3.18 30.30 7.81
C ILE A 5 -1.76 30.05 7.31
N TYR A 6 -1.60 29.71 6.02
CA TYR A 6 -0.31 29.38 5.43
C TYR A 6 0.35 30.63 4.85
N ASP A 7 1.47 31.03 5.42
CA ASP A 7 2.29 32.18 5.01
C ASP A 7 3.66 31.77 4.42
N GLY A 8 3.90 30.47 4.38
CA GLY A 8 5.14 29.86 3.87
C GLY A 8 6.25 29.68 4.91
N SER A 9 5.97 29.90 6.18
CA SER A 9 6.88 29.57 7.28
C SER A 9 6.62 28.18 7.86
N GLN A 10 5.41 27.67 7.67
CA GLN A 10 5.00 26.38 8.20
C GLN A 10 5.50 25.22 7.33
N LEU A 11 5.87 24.12 7.97
CA LEU A 11 6.10 22.85 7.31
C LEU A 11 4.77 22.23 6.85
N ILE A 12 4.69 21.87 5.59
CA ILE A 12 3.58 21.09 5.05
C ILE A 12 4.01 19.63 4.90
N ILE A 13 3.26 18.73 5.52
CA ILE A 13 3.50 17.29 5.45
C ILE A 13 2.31 16.62 4.77
N LEU A 14 2.56 15.93 3.66
CA LEU A 14 1.59 15.01 3.05
C LEU A 14 1.77 13.62 3.62
N ARG A 15 0.66 12.95 3.93
CA ARG A 15 0.66 11.59 4.49
C ARG A 15 -0.19 10.61 3.69
N SER A 16 -1.18 11.10 2.93
CA SER A 16 -2.10 10.28 2.15
C SER A 16 -1.41 9.66 0.95
N THR A 17 -1.77 8.42 0.60
CA THR A 17 -1.29 7.73 -0.60
C THR A 17 -1.65 8.52 -1.86
N VAL A 18 -0.66 8.76 -2.70
CA VAL A 18 -0.78 9.50 -3.96
C VAL A 18 0.05 8.83 -5.06
N SER A 19 -0.19 9.19 -6.30
CA SER A 19 0.69 8.83 -7.42
C SER A 19 2.05 9.48 -7.29
N VAL A 20 3.09 8.79 -7.75
CA VAL A 20 4.49 9.26 -7.66
C VAL A 20 4.66 10.61 -8.36
N GLY A 21 5.30 11.54 -7.66
CA GLY A 21 5.53 12.90 -8.13
C GLY A 21 4.37 13.87 -7.84
N THR A 22 3.27 13.44 -7.24
CA THR A 22 2.14 14.31 -6.89
C THR A 22 2.57 15.46 -5.98
N THR A 23 3.36 15.18 -4.96
CA THR A 23 3.82 16.21 -4.01
C THR A 23 4.63 17.29 -4.72
N ARG A 24 5.53 16.91 -5.62
CA ARG A 24 6.37 17.86 -6.36
C ARG A 24 5.63 18.55 -7.51
N LYS A 25 4.88 17.77 -8.31
CA LYS A 25 4.31 18.27 -9.58
C LYS A 25 2.97 18.99 -9.40
N VAL A 26 2.22 18.66 -8.34
CA VAL A 26 0.89 19.22 -8.09
C VAL A 26 0.88 20.11 -6.86
N VAL A 27 1.31 19.59 -5.70
CA VAL A 27 1.18 20.30 -4.42
C VAL A 27 2.14 21.47 -4.35
N LEU A 28 3.41 21.28 -4.65
CA LEU A 28 4.44 22.33 -4.58
C LEU A 28 4.10 23.56 -5.45
N PRO A 29 3.76 23.44 -6.74
CA PRO A 29 3.39 24.60 -7.55
C PRO A 29 2.14 25.33 -7.03
N HIS A 30 1.19 24.57 -6.49
CA HIS A 30 -0.02 25.15 -5.90
C HIS A 30 0.31 26.00 -4.65
N LEU A 31 1.15 25.48 -3.76
CA LEU A 31 1.61 26.21 -2.58
C LEU A 31 2.42 27.46 -2.97
N ALA A 32 3.37 27.32 -3.90
CA ALA A 32 4.20 28.43 -4.36
C ALA A 32 3.37 29.59 -4.95
N LYS A 33 2.37 29.24 -5.80
CA LYS A 33 1.43 30.22 -6.36
C LYS A 33 0.60 30.93 -5.27
N MET A 34 0.20 30.19 -4.25
CA MET A 34 -0.66 30.71 -3.18
C MET A 34 0.04 31.77 -2.34
N ILE A 35 1.33 31.60 -2.06
CA ILE A 35 2.13 32.50 -1.21
C ILE A 35 3.07 33.41 -2.01
N LYS A 36 3.12 33.26 -3.33
CA LYS A 36 4.00 34.02 -4.24
C LYS A 36 5.49 33.96 -3.85
N LYS A 37 5.95 32.79 -3.42
CA LYS A 37 7.35 32.51 -3.05
C LYS A 37 8.00 31.56 -4.03
N ASN A 38 9.35 31.53 -4.00
CA ASN A 38 10.11 30.53 -4.75
C ASN A 38 9.75 29.12 -4.24
N PRO A 39 9.41 28.16 -5.09
CA PRO A 39 9.14 26.77 -4.71
C PRO A 39 10.22 26.16 -3.81
N GLU A 40 11.49 26.41 -4.08
CA GLU A 40 12.61 25.86 -3.30
C GLU A 40 12.69 26.38 -1.85
N SER A 41 12.01 27.48 -1.55
CA SER A 41 11.94 28.05 -0.18
C SER A 41 10.82 27.44 0.67
N ILE A 42 9.99 26.59 0.09
CA ILE A 42 8.85 25.97 0.78
C ILE A 42 9.32 24.76 1.59
N LEU A 43 8.91 24.70 2.86
CA LEU A 43 9.11 23.52 3.69
C LEU A 43 8.01 22.50 3.38
N LEU A 44 8.36 21.47 2.60
CA LEU A 44 7.43 20.45 2.12
C LEU A 44 8.03 19.06 2.25
N ALA A 45 7.31 18.15 2.87
CA ALA A 45 7.71 16.75 2.99
C ALA A 45 6.57 15.80 2.68
N PHE A 46 6.90 14.61 2.20
CA PHE A 46 6.00 13.47 2.15
C PHE A 46 6.43 12.46 3.21
N CYS A 47 5.50 12.14 4.13
CA CYS A 47 5.75 11.26 5.26
C CYS A 47 4.58 10.25 5.33
N PRO A 48 4.67 9.10 4.64
CA PRO A 48 3.55 8.18 4.48
C PRO A 48 2.98 7.69 5.80
N GLU A 49 1.65 7.64 5.88
CA GLU A 49 0.97 6.94 6.95
C GLU A 49 1.00 5.43 6.69
N ARG A 50 1.51 4.64 7.67
CA ARG A 50 1.67 3.20 7.54
C ARG A 50 1.01 2.39 8.65
N THR A 51 0.31 3.06 9.56
CA THR A 51 -0.39 2.39 10.66
C THR A 51 -1.58 1.60 10.16
N ILE A 52 -1.95 0.57 10.92
CA ILE A 52 -3.13 -0.26 10.67
C ILE A 52 -4.32 0.24 11.47
N GLU A 53 -5.51 0.12 10.90
CA GLU A 53 -6.75 0.40 11.61
C GLU A 53 -6.89 -0.46 12.88
N GLY A 54 -7.35 0.14 13.95
CA GLY A 54 -7.48 -0.51 15.27
C GLY A 54 -6.23 -0.49 16.15
N ASN A 55 -5.02 -0.25 15.60
CA ASN A 55 -3.77 -0.17 16.35
C ASN A 55 -2.94 1.09 16.05
N ALA A 56 -3.53 2.08 15.40
CA ALA A 56 -2.82 3.24 14.84
C ALA A 56 -2.02 4.04 15.88
N ILE A 57 -2.54 4.21 17.10
CA ILE A 57 -1.88 5.00 18.15
C ILE A 57 -0.56 4.35 18.59
N ASN A 58 -0.56 3.04 18.83
CA ASN A 58 0.66 2.31 19.21
C ASN A 58 1.67 2.31 18.07
N GLU A 59 1.22 1.94 16.86
CA GLU A 59 2.08 1.88 15.69
C GLU A 59 2.65 3.24 15.28
N LEU A 60 1.97 4.35 15.57
CA LEU A 60 2.49 5.69 15.30
C LEU A 60 3.79 5.97 16.08
N SER A 61 3.92 5.40 17.27
CA SER A 61 5.13 5.54 18.11
C SER A 61 6.16 4.44 17.88
N GLU A 62 5.75 3.26 17.43
CA GLU A 62 6.62 2.08 17.28
C GLU A 62 7.25 1.97 15.88
N LEU A 63 6.46 2.30 14.84
CA LEU A 63 6.94 2.17 13.47
C LEU A 63 7.94 3.27 13.10
N PRO A 64 9.00 2.94 12.37
CA PRO A 64 9.89 3.94 11.81
C PRO A 64 9.12 4.91 10.91
N GLN A 65 9.27 6.22 11.14
CA GLN A 65 8.71 7.22 10.23
C GLN A 65 9.64 7.44 9.04
N ILE A 66 9.09 7.28 7.85
CA ILE A 66 9.79 7.57 6.59
C ILE A 66 9.56 9.04 6.24
N ILE A 67 10.61 9.73 5.82
CA ILE A 67 10.57 11.14 5.45
C ILE A 67 11.26 11.35 4.10
N GLY A 68 10.53 11.88 3.14
CA GLY A 68 11.07 12.45 1.91
C GLY A 68 10.82 13.96 1.89
N GLY A 69 11.86 14.76 2.03
CA GLY A 69 11.75 16.22 1.95
C GLY A 69 11.94 16.76 0.54
N LEU A 70 11.39 17.93 0.27
CA LEU A 70 11.68 18.69 -0.96
C LEU A 70 13.18 19.01 -1.08
N ASN A 71 13.77 19.37 0.04
CA ASN A 71 15.18 19.67 0.23
C ASN A 71 15.60 19.32 1.66
N LYS A 72 16.87 19.54 1.99
CA LYS A 72 17.41 19.22 3.31
C LYS A 72 16.65 19.92 4.45
N ASN A 73 16.32 21.21 4.30
CA ASN A 73 15.60 21.95 5.33
C ASN A 73 14.21 21.35 5.59
N SER A 74 13.53 20.90 4.54
CA SER A 74 12.23 20.21 4.65
C SER A 74 12.35 18.88 5.39
N SER A 75 13.39 18.10 5.08
CA SER A 75 13.66 16.83 5.77
C SER A 75 13.99 17.06 7.24
N ASP A 76 14.89 18.00 7.54
CA ASP A 76 15.32 18.31 8.90
C ASP A 76 14.13 18.80 9.76
N SER A 77 13.27 19.66 9.20
CA SER A 77 12.06 20.14 9.88
C SER A 77 11.04 19.02 10.14
N ALA A 78 10.87 18.12 9.18
CA ALA A 78 9.98 16.97 9.36
C ALA A 78 10.55 15.97 10.39
N GLU A 79 11.85 15.74 10.37
CA GLU A 79 12.54 14.91 11.35
C GLU A 79 12.40 15.46 12.77
N GLU A 80 12.63 16.77 12.98
CA GLU A 80 12.42 17.42 14.29
C GLU A 80 10.99 17.23 14.80
N PHE A 81 10.00 17.34 13.91
CA PHE A 81 8.61 17.10 14.26
C PHE A 81 8.37 15.66 14.70
N PHE A 82 8.78 14.66 13.88
CA PHE A 82 8.48 13.26 14.14
C PHE A 82 9.32 12.62 15.24
N ARG A 83 10.50 13.15 15.56
CA ARG A 83 11.27 12.71 16.75
C ARG A 83 10.53 12.87 18.07
N LYS A 84 9.52 13.71 18.13
CA LYS A 84 8.62 13.86 19.29
C LYS A 84 7.59 12.72 19.39
N ILE A 85 7.43 11.92 18.35
CA ILE A 85 6.39 10.89 18.21
C ILE A 85 7.00 9.49 18.17
N THR A 86 8.06 9.29 17.37
CA THR A 86 8.73 8.00 17.20
C THR A 86 10.25 8.15 17.33
N PRO A 87 10.93 7.17 17.95
CA PRO A 87 12.38 7.20 18.09
C PRO A 87 13.12 6.93 16.77
N THR A 88 12.47 6.29 15.80
CA THR A 88 13.12 5.84 14.58
C THR A 88 12.66 6.64 13.37
N ILE A 89 13.59 7.34 12.73
CA ILE A 89 13.38 8.12 11.52
C ILE A 89 14.24 7.54 10.39
N LEU A 90 13.63 7.40 9.22
CA LEU A 90 14.30 6.96 7.99
C LEU A 90 14.13 8.04 6.93
N ASN A 91 15.16 8.85 6.72
CA ASN A 91 15.17 9.81 5.64
C ASN A 91 15.47 9.09 4.31
N VAL A 92 14.67 9.38 3.29
CA VAL A 92 14.87 8.93 1.92
C VAL A 92 15.26 10.12 1.03
N GLU A 93 15.82 9.83 -0.13
CA GLU A 93 16.49 10.80 -1.00
C GLU A 93 15.56 11.85 -1.63
N SER A 94 14.25 11.60 -1.72
CA SER A 94 13.30 12.52 -2.37
C SER A 94 11.86 12.34 -1.91
N LEU A 95 11.00 13.30 -2.28
CA LEU A 95 9.56 13.20 -2.15
C LEU A 95 9.02 11.93 -2.84
N GLU A 96 9.50 11.68 -4.06
CA GLU A 96 9.09 10.56 -4.90
C GLU A 96 9.50 9.22 -4.29
N ALA A 97 10.69 9.13 -3.69
CA ALA A 97 11.13 7.94 -2.99
C ALA A 97 10.21 7.60 -1.81
N SER A 98 9.80 8.61 -1.06
CA SER A 98 8.88 8.43 0.06
C SER A 98 7.46 8.04 -0.37
N GLU A 99 6.94 8.61 -1.48
CA GLU A 99 5.68 8.22 -2.10
C GLU A 99 5.73 6.74 -2.55
N LEU A 100 6.84 6.32 -3.20
CA LEU A 100 7.05 4.94 -3.66
C LEU A 100 7.07 3.92 -2.53
N VAL A 101 7.72 4.21 -1.41
CA VAL A 101 7.79 3.26 -0.27
C VAL A 101 6.39 2.83 0.17
N LYS A 102 5.44 3.76 0.24
CA LYS A 102 4.06 3.44 0.61
C LYS A 102 3.40 2.49 -0.38
N LEU A 103 3.54 2.80 -1.67
CA LEU A 103 2.99 2.00 -2.75
C LEU A 103 3.65 0.61 -2.81
N PHE A 104 4.97 0.53 -2.61
CA PHE A 104 5.69 -0.75 -2.56
C PHE A 104 5.16 -1.66 -1.44
N ASN A 105 4.99 -1.13 -0.24
CA ASN A 105 4.51 -1.94 0.89
C ASN A 105 3.12 -2.54 0.61
N ASN A 106 2.20 -1.75 0.07
CA ASN A 106 0.85 -2.23 -0.19
C ASN A 106 0.78 -3.15 -1.41
N THR A 107 1.50 -2.83 -2.49
CA THR A 107 1.58 -3.70 -3.69
C THR A 107 2.25 -5.03 -3.36
N TYR A 108 3.31 -5.04 -2.55
CA TYR A 108 3.95 -6.27 -2.09
C TYR A 108 2.96 -7.19 -1.36
N ARG A 109 2.18 -6.64 -0.43
CA ARG A 109 1.14 -7.39 0.29
C ARG A 109 0.08 -7.94 -0.66
N ASP A 110 -0.34 -7.17 -1.64
CA ASP A 110 -1.31 -7.61 -2.66
C ASP A 110 -0.78 -8.80 -3.47
N ILE A 111 0.50 -8.76 -3.86
CA ILE A 111 1.18 -9.87 -4.55
C ILE A 111 1.33 -11.09 -3.64
N GLU A 112 1.69 -10.91 -2.37
CA GLU A 112 1.79 -12.01 -1.40
C GLU A 112 0.45 -12.76 -1.27
N PHE A 113 -0.66 -12.04 -1.11
CA PHE A 113 -1.99 -12.65 -1.02
C PHE A 113 -2.40 -13.32 -2.34
N SER A 114 -2.10 -12.68 -3.48
CA SER A 114 -2.34 -13.28 -4.80
C SER A 114 -1.59 -14.60 -4.97
N THR A 115 -0.36 -14.69 -4.50
CA THR A 115 0.44 -15.91 -4.54
C THR A 115 -0.22 -17.03 -3.70
N GLY A 116 -0.69 -16.72 -2.49
CA GLY A 116 -1.41 -17.67 -1.65
C GLY A 116 -2.70 -18.17 -2.29
N ASN A 117 -3.48 -17.26 -2.86
CA ASN A 117 -4.70 -17.58 -3.60
C ASN A 117 -4.42 -18.48 -4.81
N TYR A 118 -3.39 -18.14 -5.58
CA TYR A 118 -3.00 -18.90 -6.77
C TYR A 118 -2.55 -20.33 -6.42
N PHE A 119 -1.74 -20.49 -5.38
CA PHE A 119 -1.29 -21.81 -4.93
C PHE A 119 -2.45 -22.65 -4.39
N ASN A 120 -3.41 -22.03 -3.71
CA ASN A 120 -4.62 -22.73 -3.29
C ASN A 120 -5.42 -23.26 -4.50
N ARG A 121 -5.59 -22.47 -5.57
CA ARG A 121 -6.27 -22.89 -6.79
C ARG A 121 -5.54 -24.03 -7.48
N ILE A 122 -4.20 -23.98 -7.55
CA ILE A 122 -3.39 -25.08 -8.06
C ILE A 122 -3.65 -26.35 -7.24
N ALA A 123 -3.55 -26.30 -5.92
CA ALA A 123 -3.79 -27.45 -5.06
C ALA A 123 -5.20 -28.06 -5.29
N GLN A 124 -6.22 -27.21 -5.39
CA GLN A 124 -7.59 -27.62 -5.66
C GLN A 124 -7.72 -28.36 -7.01
N SER A 125 -7.00 -27.96 -8.06
CA SER A 125 -7.01 -28.65 -9.35
C SER A 125 -6.45 -30.08 -9.29
N PHE A 126 -5.67 -30.39 -8.25
CA PHE A 126 -5.20 -31.76 -7.95
C PHE A 126 -6.04 -32.46 -6.88
N GLY A 127 -7.18 -31.89 -6.46
CA GLY A 127 -8.02 -32.45 -5.40
C GLY A 127 -7.41 -32.31 -3.98
N ILE A 128 -6.40 -31.45 -3.80
CA ILE A 128 -5.66 -31.27 -2.55
C ILE A 128 -6.19 -30.03 -1.79
N ASN A 129 -6.27 -30.13 -0.46
CA ASN A 129 -6.57 -28.99 0.39
C ASN A 129 -5.41 -27.99 0.41
N GLY A 130 -5.57 -26.87 -0.30
CA GLY A 130 -4.51 -25.88 -0.46
C GLY A 130 -4.12 -25.17 0.83
N VAL A 131 -5.07 -24.92 1.75
CA VAL A 131 -4.76 -24.33 3.06
C VAL A 131 -3.84 -25.23 3.89
N SER A 132 -4.14 -26.53 3.92
CA SER A 132 -3.29 -27.52 4.61
C SER A 132 -1.91 -27.61 3.98
N LEU A 133 -1.85 -27.62 2.65
CA LEU A 133 -0.59 -27.70 1.90
C LEU A 133 0.28 -26.45 2.14
N ILE A 134 -0.29 -25.26 2.12
CA ILE A 134 0.42 -23.99 2.40
C ILE A 134 0.95 -23.99 3.83
N LYS A 135 0.15 -24.42 4.83
CA LYS A 135 0.61 -24.54 6.22
C LYS A 135 1.80 -25.49 6.32
N THR A 136 1.75 -26.62 5.62
CA THR A 136 2.86 -27.60 5.57
C THR A 136 4.11 -27.00 4.93
N ALA A 137 3.95 -26.28 3.80
CA ALA A 137 5.08 -25.63 3.10
C ALA A 137 5.77 -24.55 3.95
N ASN A 138 5.02 -23.89 4.82
CA ASN A 138 5.55 -22.88 5.74
C ASN A 138 6.14 -23.48 7.03
N TYR A 139 5.80 -24.73 7.38
CA TYR A 139 6.14 -25.29 8.68
C TYR A 139 7.64 -25.45 8.87
N LEU A 140 8.19 -24.72 9.83
CA LEU A 140 9.60 -24.68 10.18
C LEU A 140 10.57 -24.41 9.01
N TYR A 141 10.06 -23.82 7.91
CA TYR A 141 10.88 -23.48 6.77
C TYR A 141 11.08 -21.96 6.68
N PRO A 142 12.21 -21.43 7.15
CA PRO A 142 12.40 -19.98 7.36
C PRO A 142 12.40 -19.16 6.05
N ARG A 143 12.54 -19.79 4.89
CA ARG A 143 12.50 -19.15 3.57
C ARG A 143 11.10 -19.11 2.94
N SER A 144 10.07 -19.66 3.62
CA SER A 144 8.69 -19.67 3.13
C SER A 144 7.78 -18.96 4.12
N LYS A 145 7.01 -18.00 3.61
CA LYS A 145 5.94 -17.28 4.33
C LYS A 145 4.76 -17.06 3.39
N ILE A 146 4.28 -18.14 2.77
CA ILE A 146 3.18 -18.08 1.83
C ILE A 146 1.92 -17.66 2.59
N ALA A 147 1.25 -16.61 2.12
CA ALA A 147 0.00 -16.13 2.70
C ALA A 147 -1.11 -17.19 2.58
N LEU A 148 -1.98 -17.27 3.57
CA LEU A 148 -3.17 -18.13 3.45
C LEU A 148 -4.16 -17.52 2.44
N PRO A 149 -4.87 -18.36 1.68
CA PRO A 149 -5.84 -17.88 0.70
C PRO A 149 -7.05 -17.22 1.37
N GLY A 150 -7.63 -16.25 0.69
CA GLY A 150 -8.81 -15.53 1.14
C GLY A 150 -9.15 -14.35 0.25
N LEU A 151 -10.25 -13.68 0.55
CA LEU A 151 -10.62 -12.43 -0.12
C LEU A 151 -9.58 -11.34 0.18
N VAL A 152 -9.23 -10.58 -0.85
CA VAL A 152 -8.21 -9.53 -0.77
C VAL A 152 -8.76 -8.23 -1.33
N GLY A 153 -9.04 -7.29 -0.44
CA GLY A 153 -9.65 -6.02 -0.79
C GLY A 153 -9.38 -4.95 0.27
N GLY A 154 -10.31 -4.02 0.34
CA GLY A 154 -10.27 -2.89 1.24
C GLY A 154 -9.58 -1.66 0.64
N PRO A 155 -9.73 -0.48 1.28
CA PRO A 155 -9.45 0.83 0.70
C PRO A 155 -8.01 1.05 0.25
N CYS A 156 -7.08 0.21 0.68
CA CYS A 156 -5.67 0.31 0.31
C CYS A 156 -5.31 -0.66 -0.83
N LEU A 157 -5.56 -1.98 -0.64
CA LEU A 157 -5.08 -2.98 -1.60
C LEU A 157 -5.82 -2.92 -2.94
N GLU A 158 -7.09 -2.50 -2.93
CA GLU A 158 -7.89 -2.38 -4.16
C GLU A 158 -7.37 -1.34 -5.16
N LYS A 159 -6.65 -0.30 -4.70
CA LYS A 159 -6.23 0.82 -5.56
C LYS A 159 -4.73 1.05 -5.66
N ASP A 160 -3.96 0.69 -4.62
CA ASP A 160 -2.56 1.14 -4.54
C ASP A 160 -1.67 0.46 -5.60
N SER A 161 -1.98 -0.80 -5.97
CA SER A 161 -1.33 -1.48 -7.10
C SER A 161 -1.59 -0.76 -8.44
N TYR A 162 -2.81 -0.27 -8.67
CA TYR A 162 -3.14 0.52 -9.85
C TYR A 162 -2.45 1.88 -9.84
N ILE A 163 -2.40 2.56 -8.69
CA ILE A 163 -1.69 3.83 -8.53
C ILE A 163 -0.20 3.66 -8.84
N LEU A 164 0.43 2.58 -8.34
CA LEU A 164 1.83 2.29 -8.61
C LEU A 164 2.13 2.15 -10.10
N VAL A 165 1.31 1.38 -10.82
CA VAL A 165 1.58 1.11 -12.24
C VAL A 165 1.14 2.23 -13.19
N HIS A 166 0.31 3.17 -12.73
CA HIS A 166 -0.19 4.27 -13.56
C HIS A 166 0.95 5.14 -14.12
N GLU A 167 1.95 5.44 -13.28
CA GLU A 167 3.10 6.27 -13.65
C GLU A 167 4.24 5.47 -14.29
N MET A 168 4.14 4.14 -14.34
CA MET A 168 5.21 3.33 -14.95
C MET A 168 5.19 3.47 -16.47
N PRO A 169 6.37 3.53 -17.10
CA PRO A 169 6.46 3.44 -18.56
C PRO A 169 5.81 2.16 -19.10
N GLU A 170 5.24 2.23 -20.29
CA GLU A 170 4.70 1.08 -20.99
C GLU A 170 5.69 -0.10 -21.01
N ASN A 171 5.18 -1.31 -20.87
CA ASN A 171 5.92 -2.59 -20.97
C ASN A 171 7.02 -2.83 -19.92
N LYS A 172 6.99 -2.16 -18.75
CA LYS A 172 8.00 -2.36 -17.70
C LYS A 172 7.43 -3.02 -16.43
N GLY A 173 6.91 -4.24 -16.56
CA GLY A 173 6.47 -5.05 -15.40
C GLY A 173 5.08 -4.72 -14.89
N LYS A 174 4.31 -3.86 -15.55
CA LYS A 174 2.90 -3.58 -15.22
C LYS A 174 2.09 -4.87 -15.14
N ASP A 175 2.30 -5.79 -16.10
CA ASP A 175 1.54 -7.03 -16.20
C ASP A 175 1.71 -7.92 -14.97
N PHE A 176 2.88 -7.92 -14.35
CA PHE A 176 3.12 -8.67 -13.11
C PHE A 176 2.25 -8.16 -11.97
N VAL A 177 2.25 -6.86 -11.71
CA VAL A 177 1.48 -6.23 -10.64
C VAL A 177 -0.01 -6.33 -10.92
N LEU A 178 -0.43 -5.99 -12.15
CA LEU A 178 -1.83 -6.04 -12.56
C LEU A 178 -2.37 -7.47 -12.60
N GLY A 179 -1.55 -8.45 -12.99
CA GLY A 179 -1.90 -9.86 -12.95
C GLY A 179 -2.21 -10.34 -11.54
N ALA A 180 -1.38 -9.99 -10.56
CA ALA A 180 -1.61 -10.28 -9.16
C ALA A 180 -2.90 -9.63 -8.63
N ARG A 181 -3.12 -8.33 -8.93
CA ARG A 181 -4.32 -7.61 -8.48
C ARG A 181 -5.59 -8.23 -9.10
N LYS A 182 -5.63 -8.44 -10.41
CA LYS A 182 -6.76 -9.06 -11.11
C LYS A 182 -7.04 -10.48 -10.61
N HIS A 183 -5.99 -11.23 -10.26
CA HIS A 183 -6.17 -12.55 -9.66
C HIS A 183 -6.90 -12.45 -8.32
N ASN A 184 -6.50 -11.52 -7.43
CA ASN A 184 -7.17 -11.28 -6.16
C ASN A 184 -8.63 -10.82 -6.36
N GLU A 185 -8.91 -9.99 -7.35
CA GLU A 185 -10.27 -9.55 -7.71
C GLU A 185 -11.17 -10.69 -8.21
N SER A 186 -10.59 -11.73 -8.80
CA SER A 186 -11.34 -12.88 -9.30
C SER A 186 -11.73 -13.91 -8.24
N ILE A 187 -11.27 -13.75 -7.01
CA ILE A 187 -11.49 -14.76 -5.95
C ILE A 187 -12.95 -14.82 -5.49
N ASP A 188 -13.62 -13.69 -5.42
CA ASP A 188 -15.05 -13.62 -5.07
C ASP A 188 -15.91 -14.39 -6.08
N THR A 189 -15.71 -14.12 -7.38
CA THR A 189 -16.39 -14.87 -8.46
C THR A 189 -16.08 -16.36 -8.38
N HIS A 190 -14.81 -16.71 -8.19
CA HIS A 190 -14.43 -18.11 -8.04
C HIS A 190 -15.11 -18.82 -6.86
N ILE A 191 -15.27 -18.14 -5.73
CA ILE A 191 -15.98 -18.67 -4.57
C ILE A 191 -17.46 -18.84 -4.89
N CYS A 192 -18.08 -17.86 -5.55
CA CYS A 192 -19.47 -17.95 -5.98
C CYS A 192 -19.73 -19.14 -6.91
N ASP A 193 -18.88 -19.30 -7.93
CA ASP A 193 -18.98 -20.42 -8.88
C ASP A 193 -18.84 -21.75 -8.15
N TRP A 194 -17.86 -21.89 -7.26
CA TRP A 194 -17.65 -23.08 -6.46
C TRP A 194 -18.86 -23.44 -5.58
N ILE A 195 -19.52 -22.42 -5.01
CA ILE A 195 -20.75 -22.62 -4.22
C ILE A 195 -21.90 -23.07 -5.13
N ILE A 196 -22.08 -22.42 -6.27
CA ILE A 196 -23.14 -22.73 -7.24
C ILE A 196 -23.02 -24.19 -7.73
N ASP A 197 -21.83 -24.61 -8.10
CA ASP A 197 -21.57 -25.99 -8.55
C ASP A 197 -21.97 -27.01 -7.48
N ARG A 198 -21.65 -26.77 -6.21
CA ARG A 198 -22.04 -27.66 -5.11
C ARG A 198 -23.52 -27.66 -4.81
N LEU A 199 -24.23 -26.55 -5.06
CA LEU A 199 -25.67 -26.49 -4.94
C LEU A 199 -26.39 -27.28 -6.04
N GLN A 200 -25.86 -27.26 -7.26
CA GLN A 200 -26.42 -28.04 -8.38
C GLN A 200 -26.36 -29.54 -8.11
N ASP A 201 -25.36 -30.01 -7.36
CA ASP A 201 -25.24 -31.41 -6.93
C ASP A 201 -26.24 -31.80 -5.80
N ASN A 202 -27.21 -30.95 -5.44
CA ASN A 202 -28.21 -31.15 -4.38
C ASN A 202 -27.64 -31.46 -2.98
N ILE A 203 -26.40 -31.09 -2.72
CA ILE A 203 -25.74 -31.35 -1.44
C ILE A 203 -26.24 -30.41 -0.34
N PHE A 204 -26.69 -29.19 -0.70
CA PHE A 204 -27.17 -28.19 0.24
C PHE A 204 -28.56 -27.65 -0.17
N LYS A 205 -29.47 -27.49 0.81
CA LYS A 205 -30.79 -26.86 0.61
C LYS A 205 -30.83 -25.38 0.98
N SER A 206 -29.78 -24.88 1.62
CA SER A 206 -29.66 -23.48 2.06
C SER A 206 -28.18 -23.12 2.29
N ILE A 207 -27.84 -21.86 2.12
CA ILE A 207 -26.53 -21.29 2.44
C ILE A 207 -26.77 -20.22 3.48
N GLY A 208 -26.02 -20.30 4.60
CA GLY A 208 -25.90 -19.21 5.55
C GLY A 208 -24.69 -18.34 5.17
N ILE A 209 -24.88 -17.03 5.11
CA ILE A 209 -23.83 -16.02 4.90
C ILE A 209 -23.64 -15.26 6.21
#